data_45d8a045ae119e551c3f6d10e6addf1b
#
_entry.id   45d8a045ae119e551c3f6d10e6addf1b
#
_cell.length_a   1.000
_cell.length_b   1.000
_cell.length_c   1.000
_cell.angle_alpha   90.00
_cell.angle_beta   90.00
_cell.angle_gamma   90.00
#
_symmetry.space_group_name_H-M   'P 1'
#
loop_
_entity.id
_entity.type
_entity.pdbx_description
1 polymer ?
#
loop_
_entity_poly.entity_id
_entity_poly.type
_entity_poly.pdbx_seq_one_letter_code
_entity_poly.pdbx_strand_id
1 'polypeptide(L)'
;MSKDKKIDPLGFREYDARWLYPKNINNLGIESVGKGFGTQIKKKIDNPNVIVGYDYRSYSETVKENFVKGLLSTGCNVQDIGLCLSPTVYFSQFKLKSDAVAMITASHNENGWTGIKMGIEKGLTHCKEEMSELKDIVLSEKFTSGKGTYKSVSYTHLTLPTKA
;
A
#
# COMPACT_ATOMS: atom_id res chain seq x y z
N MET A 1 13.91 6.52 -16.26
CA MET A 1 13.34 7.13 -15.02
C MET A 1 12.96 8.57 -15.30
N SER A 2 11.74 9.01 -14.92
CA SER A 2 11.38 10.44 -14.95
C SER A 2 12.41 11.20 -14.09
N LYS A 3 12.95 12.34 -14.61
CA LYS A 3 13.98 13.14 -13.93
C LYS A 3 13.60 13.61 -12.51
N ASP A 4 12.30 13.60 -12.19
CA ASP A 4 11.76 14.11 -10.92
C ASP A 4 11.36 13.00 -9.92
N LYS A 5 11.42 11.73 -10.31
CA LYS A 5 11.08 10.62 -9.41
C LYS A 5 12.20 10.37 -8.40
N LYS A 6 11.85 10.44 -7.11
CA LYS A 6 12.75 10.10 -6.00
C LYS A 6 12.26 8.84 -5.32
N ILE A 7 13.14 7.87 -5.17
CA ILE A 7 12.92 6.66 -4.40
C ILE A 7 14.28 6.08 -3.97
N ASP A 8 14.54 6.12 -2.67
CA ASP A 8 15.76 5.55 -2.09
C ASP A 8 15.59 4.02 -1.95
N PRO A 9 16.41 3.20 -2.60
CA PRO A 9 16.34 1.75 -2.49
C PRO A 9 16.51 1.21 -1.07
N LEU A 10 17.15 1.94 -0.17
CA LEU A 10 17.35 1.58 1.23
C LEU A 10 16.05 1.65 2.06
N GLY A 11 15.03 2.28 1.53
CA GLY A 11 13.72 2.31 2.19
C GLY A 11 12.95 0.99 2.13
N PHE A 12 13.28 0.07 1.22
CA PHE A 12 12.73 -1.28 1.22
C PHE A 12 13.44 -2.12 2.28
N ARG A 13 12.72 -2.49 3.32
CA ARG A 13 13.23 -3.26 4.46
C ARG A 13 12.77 -4.72 4.38
N GLU A 14 13.02 -5.51 5.43
CA GLU A 14 12.73 -6.96 5.42
C GLU A 14 11.23 -7.30 5.36
N TYR A 15 10.36 -6.44 5.93
CA TYR A 15 8.91 -6.70 6.04
C TYR A 15 8.03 -5.46 5.92
N ASP A 16 8.62 -4.29 5.65
CA ASP A 16 7.91 -3.06 5.33
C ASP A 16 8.81 -2.12 4.51
N ALA A 17 8.26 -1.00 4.10
CA ALA A 17 9.02 0.05 3.45
C ALA A 17 8.92 1.35 4.24
N ARG A 18 10.03 2.10 4.37
CA ARG A 18 10.05 3.39 5.10
C ARG A 18 11.05 4.38 4.52
N TRP A 19 10.63 5.62 4.43
CA TRP A 19 11.42 6.74 3.89
C TRP A 19 11.15 8.04 4.63
N LEU A 20 12.14 8.94 4.62
CA LEU A 20 11.88 10.36 4.88
C LEU A 20 11.13 10.97 3.69
N TYR A 21 9.95 11.52 3.95
CA TYR A 21 9.08 12.11 2.94
C TYR A 21 9.08 13.64 3.06
N PRO A 22 9.26 14.40 1.96
CA PRO A 22 9.45 13.97 0.59
C PRO A 22 10.94 13.83 0.18
N LYS A 23 11.87 13.74 1.13
CA LYS A 23 13.32 13.78 0.89
C LYS A 23 13.85 12.53 0.17
N ASN A 24 13.56 11.34 0.70
CA ASN A 24 14.05 10.05 0.20
C ASN A 24 13.04 9.36 -0.74
N ILE A 25 11.76 9.73 -0.65
CA ILE A 25 10.71 9.32 -1.57
C ILE A 25 9.74 10.49 -1.78
N ASN A 26 9.32 10.72 -3.02
CA ASN A 26 8.29 11.71 -3.36
C ASN A 26 7.02 11.02 -3.90
N ASN A 27 6.00 11.80 -4.27
CA ASN A 27 4.73 11.27 -4.76
C ASN A 27 4.88 10.33 -5.95
N LEU A 28 5.79 10.63 -6.90
CA LEU A 28 6.07 9.77 -8.05
C LEU A 28 6.75 8.45 -7.63
N GLY A 29 7.61 8.50 -6.61
CA GLY A 29 8.19 7.30 -5.99
C GLY A 29 7.12 6.45 -5.32
N ILE A 30 6.22 7.05 -4.55
CA ILE A 30 5.08 6.35 -3.92
C ILE A 30 4.16 5.72 -4.97
N GLU A 31 3.82 6.43 -6.05
CA GLU A 31 3.05 5.86 -7.17
C GLU A 31 3.76 4.64 -7.77
N SER A 32 5.09 4.70 -7.91
CA SER A 32 5.87 3.56 -8.40
C SER A 32 5.84 2.37 -7.44
N VAL A 33 5.85 2.60 -6.13
CA VAL A 33 5.66 1.51 -5.14
C VAL A 33 4.27 0.89 -5.28
N GLY A 34 3.23 1.68 -5.48
CA GLY A 34 1.87 1.20 -5.77
C GLY A 34 1.80 0.35 -7.05
N LYS A 35 2.46 0.79 -8.12
CA LYS A 35 2.60 0.01 -9.37
C LYS A 35 3.35 -1.30 -9.14
N GLY A 36 4.43 -1.27 -8.38
CA GLY A 36 5.21 -2.45 -8.03
C GLY A 36 4.41 -3.48 -7.25
N PHE A 37 3.71 -3.03 -6.21
CA PHE A 37 2.85 -3.89 -5.40
C PHE A 37 1.69 -4.47 -6.21
N GLY A 38 1.01 -3.65 -7.02
CA GLY A 38 -0.04 -4.12 -7.91
C GLY A 38 0.47 -5.15 -8.92
N THR A 39 1.66 -4.93 -9.48
CA THR A 39 2.31 -5.89 -10.39
C THR A 39 2.61 -7.21 -9.68
N GLN A 40 3.10 -7.16 -8.45
CA GLN A 40 3.39 -8.33 -7.63
C GLN A 40 2.13 -9.14 -7.33
N ILE A 41 1.02 -8.48 -6.96
CA ILE A 41 -0.27 -9.14 -6.74
C ILE A 41 -0.77 -9.80 -8.04
N LYS A 42 -0.70 -9.08 -9.15
CA LYS A 42 -1.18 -9.55 -10.46
C LYS A 42 -0.44 -10.78 -10.99
N LYS A 43 0.75 -11.09 -10.49
CA LYS A 43 1.43 -12.37 -10.80
C LYS A 43 0.70 -13.58 -10.23
N LYS A 44 -0.09 -13.39 -9.17
CA LYS A 44 -0.78 -14.48 -8.44
C LYS A 44 -2.30 -14.45 -8.65
N ILE A 45 -2.90 -13.26 -8.90
CA ILE A 45 -4.35 -13.03 -8.87
C ILE A 45 -4.76 -12.13 -10.03
N ASP A 46 -5.71 -12.56 -10.87
CA ASP A 46 -6.10 -11.83 -12.08
C ASP A 46 -6.87 -10.53 -11.80
N ASN A 47 -7.85 -10.54 -10.93
CA ASN A 47 -8.69 -9.38 -10.59
C ASN A 47 -8.66 -9.08 -9.09
N PRO A 48 -7.50 -8.67 -8.55
CA PRO A 48 -7.33 -8.54 -7.11
C PRO A 48 -8.08 -7.35 -6.54
N ASN A 49 -8.62 -7.55 -5.33
CA ASN A 49 -9.14 -6.50 -4.47
C ASN A 49 -8.10 -6.19 -3.38
N VAL A 50 -7.72 -4.94 -3.25
CA VAL A 50 -6.70 -4.47 -2.31
C VAL A 50 -7.34 -3.50 -1.32
N ILE A 51 -7.23 -3.77 -0.02
CA ILE A 51 -7.60 -2.82 1.01
C ILE A 51 -6.44 -1.87 1.25
N VAL A 52 -6.75 -0.58 1.32
CA VAL A 52 -5.79 0.47 1.66
C VAL A 52 -6.33 1.30 2.81
N GLY A 53 -5.49 1.53 3.82
CA GLY A 53 -5.75 2.46 4.92
C GLY A 53 -4.52 3.31 5.21
N TYR A 54 -4.68 4.37 6.03
CA TYR A 54 -3.58 5.25 6.37
C TYR A 54 -3.65 5.74 7.82
N ASP A 55 -2.51 6.16 8.38
CA ASP A 55 -2.40 6.70 9.72
C ASP A 55 -2.67 8.23 9.76
N TYR A 56 -2.66 8.81 10.94
CA TYR A 56 -3.04 10.20 11.23
C TYR A 56 -2.03 11.27 10.82
N ARG A 57 -0.88 10.92 10.21
CA ARG A 57 0.11 11.93 9.79
C ARG A 57 -0.48 12.83 8.71
N SER A 58 -0.20 14.12 8.77
CA SER A 58 -0.81 15.14 7.89
C SER A 58 -0.59 14.89 6.39
N TYR A 59 0.42 14.14 6.02
CA TYR A 59 0.75 13.78 4.64
C TYR A 59 0.34 12.34 4.25
N SER A 60 -0.12 11.51 5.21
CA SER A 60 -0.44 10.10 4.93
C SER A 60 -1.58 9.92 3.94
N GLU A 61 -2.55 10.81 3.93
CA GLU A 61 -3.63 10.79 2.93
C GLU A 61 -3.07 11.03 1.52
N THR A 62 -2.23 12.05 1.33
CA THR A 62 -1.58 12.32 0.04
C THR A 62 -0.71 11.14 -0.41
N VAL A 63 0.03 10.53 0.52
CA VAL A 63 0.83 9.32 0.24
C VAL A 63 -0.08 8.18 -0.21
N LYS A 64 -1.19 7.93 0.52
CA LYS A 64 -2.20 6.92 0.17
C LYS A 64 -2.76 7.14 -1.24
N GLU A 65 -3.15 8.37 -1.59
CA GLU A 65 -3.70 8.69 -2.91
C GLU A 65 -2.73 8.35 -4.05
N ASN A 66 -1.45 8.70 -3.91
CA ASN A 66 -0.44 8.38 -4.92
C ASN A 66 -0.17 6.87 -5.00
N PHE A 67 -0.15 6.17 -3.87
CA PHE A 67 -0.03 4.71 -3.84
C PHE A 67 -1.23 4.03 -4.53
N VAL A 68 -2.44 4.46 -4.22
CA VAL A 68 -3.69 3.98 -4.83
C VAL A 68 -3.69 4.22 -6.34
N LYS A 69 -3.25 5.40 -6.79
CA LYS A 69 -3.11 5.70 -8.23
C LYS A 69 -2.21 4.68 -8.92
N GLY A 70 -1.10 4.30 -8.28
CA GLY A 70 -0.21 3.25 -8.77
C GLY A 70 -0.93 1.89 -8.88
N LEU A 71 -1.62 1.46 -7.82
CA LEU A 71 -2.40 0.21 -7.81
C LEU A 71 -3.45 0.16 -8.93
N LEU A 72 -4.26 1.19 -9.05
CA LEU A 72 -5.33 1.27 -10.06
C LEU A 72 -4.77 1.15 -11.48
N SER A 73 -3.60 1.73 -11.75
CA SER A 73 -2.95 1.69 -13.06
C SER A 73 -2.45 0.29 -13.47
N THR A 74 -2.38 -0.66 -12.53
CA THR A 74 -2.03 -2.06 -12.79
C THR A 74 -3.24 -2.97 -12.96
N GLY A 75 -4.45 -2.46 -12.77
CA GLY A 75 -5.70 -3.23 -12.84
C GLY A 75 -6.14 -3.82 -11.49
N CYS A 76 -5.53 -3.43 -10.37
CA CYS A 76 -6.00 -3.78 -9.04
C CYS A 76 -7.22 -2.93 -8.65
N ASN A 77 -8.26 -3.56 -8.10
CA ASN A 77 -9.39 -2.85 -7.50
C ASN A 77 -9.02 -2.44 -6.07
N VAL A 78 -9.37 -1.24 -5.68
CA VAL A 78 -9.00 -0.69 -4.36
C VAL A 78 -10.24 -0.42 -3.53
N GLN A 79 -10.22 -0.91 -2.29
CA GLN A 79 -11.17 -0.60 -1.23
C GLN A 79 -10.46 0.27 -0.19
N ASP A 80 -10.70 1.58 -0.22
CA ASP A 80 -10.12 2.55 0.70
C ASP A 80 -10.97 2.60 1.97
N ILE A 81 -10.39 2.19 3.09
CA ILE A 81 -11.03 2.22 4.41
C ILE A 81 -10.68 3.47 5.22
N GLY A 82 -9.93 4.40 4.65
CA GLY A 82 -9.63 5.70 5.23
C GLY A 82 -8.63 5.66 6.39
N LEU A 83 -8.72 6.68 7.24
CA LEU A 83 -7.91 6.84 8.45
C LEU A 83 -8.24 5.73 9.46
N CYS A 84 -7.25 4.92 9.81
CA CYS A 84 -7.44 3.79 10.72
C CYS A 84 -6.14 3.32 11.35
N LEU A 85 -6.23 2.35 12.25
CA LEU A 85 -5.09 1.66 12.84
C LEU A 85 -4.66 0.45 12.00
N SER A 86 -3.39 0.07 12.06
CA SER A 86 -2.88 -1.10 11.33
C SER A 86 -3.67 -2.39 11.59
N PRO A 87 -4.07 -2.74 12.82
CA PRO A 87 -4.91 -3.92 13.05
C PRO A 87 -6.24 -3.87 12.29
N THR A 88 -6.83 -2.69 12.10
CA THR A 88 -8.08 -2.52 11.35
C THR A 88 -7.90 -2.89 9.88
N VAL A 89 -6.77 -2.51 9.26
CA VAL A 89 -6.46 -2.87 7.87
C VAL A 89 -6.39 -4.39 7.71
N TYR A 90 -5.64 -5.08 8.56
CA TYR A 90 -5.52 -6.54 8.50
C TYR A 90 -6.84 -7.25 8.79
N PHE A 91 -7.61 -6.79 9.79
CA PHE A 91 -8.94 -7.32 10.08
C PHE A 91 -9.90 -7.16 8.89
N SER A 92 -9.83 -6.01 8.23
CA SER A 92 -10.69 -5.70 7.07
C SER A 92 -10.49 -6.68 5.92
N GLN A 93 -9.29 -7.25 5.75
CA GLN A 93 -9.01 -8.27 4.75
C GLN A 93 -9.93 -9.50 4.89
N PHE A 94 -10.19 -9.90 6.13
CA PHE A 94 -11.10 -11.01 6.40
C PHE A 94 -12.57 -10.61 6.18
N LYS A 95 -12.95 -9.43 6.71
CA LYS A 95 -14.33 -8.94 6.69
C LYS A 95 -14.81 -8.62 5.27
N LEU A 96 -13.97 -7.98 4.48
CA LEU A 96 -14.27 -7.56 3.11
C LEU A 96 -13.82 -8.58 2.04
N LYS A 97 -13.28 -9.74 2.47
CA LYS A 97 -12.82 -10.83 1.60
C LYS A 97 -11.85 -10.34 0.51
N SER A 98 -10.88 -9.50 0.93
CA SER A 98 -9.90 -8.90 0.02
C SER A 98 -8.67 -9.80 -0.14
N ASP A 99 -7.98 -9.67 -1.27
CA ASP A 99 -6.83 -10.50 -1.63
C ASP A 99 -5.53 -9.97 -1.04
N ALA A 100 -5.42 -8.65 -0.92
CA ALA A 100 -4.23 -7.98 -0.41
C ALA A 100 -4.58 -6.76 0.44
N VAL A 101 -3.61 -6.31 1.22
CA VAL A 101 -3.73 -5.12 2.08
C VAL A 101 -2.50 -4.23 1.97
N ALA A 102 -2.71 -2.92 2.13
CA ALA A 102 -1.65 -1.96 2.35
C ALA A 102 -2.04 -0.96 3.43
N MET A 103 -1.13 -0.71 4.37
CA MET A 103 -1.27 0.31 5.41
C MET A 103 -0.19 1.37 5.23
N ILE A 104 -0.60 2.60 4.95
CA ILE A 104 0.30 3.75 4.88
C ILE A 104 0.60 4.21 6.30
N THR A 105 1.80 3.91 6.77
CA THR A 105 2.25 4.24 8.12
C THR A 105 3.76 4.09 8.27
N ALA A 106 4.38 5.01 8.98
CA ALA A 106 5.77 4.85 9.43
C ALA A 106 5.87 4.21 10.84
N SER A 107 4.76 3.60 11.33
CA SER A 107 4.72 2.98 12.67
C SER A 107 5.10 4.00 13.77
N HIS A 108 6.16 3.71 14.55
CA HIS A 108 6.67 4.55 15.64
C HIS A 108 7.76 5.54 15.23
N ASN A 109 8.08 5.65 13.93
CA ASN A 109 9.04 6.66 13.48
C ASN A 109 8.53 8.08 13.74
N GLU A 110 9.46 9.01 13.89
CA GLU A 110 9.19 10.43 14.06
C GLU A 110 8.39 11.03 12.89
N ASN A 111 7.85 12.23 13.10
CA ASN A 111 7.19 12.96 12.03
C ASN A 111 8.19 13.26 10.88
N GLY A 112 7.71 13.28 9.66
CA GLY A 112 8.54 13.35 8.45
C GLY A 112 8.87 11.98 7.83
N TRP A 113 8.67 10.89 8.54
CA TRP A 113 8.76 9.55 7.98
C TRP A 113 7.42 9.05 7.44
N THR A 114 7.45 8.44 6.27
CA THR A 114 6.35 7.63 5.73
C THR A 114 6.78 6.19 5.54
N GLY A 115 5.83 5.31 5.38
CA GLY A 115 6.09 3.91 5.08
C GLY A 115 4.84 3.19 4.62
N ILE A 116 5.03 1.96 4.19
CA ILE A 116 3.95 1.11 3.71
C ILE A 116 4.18 -0.31 4.23
N LYS A 117 3.19 -0.82 4.97
CA LYS A 117 3.10 -2.24 5.30
C LYS A 117 2.17 -2.90 4.30
N MET A 118 2.61 -4.01 3.72
CA MET A 118 1.88 -4.69 2.64
C MET A 118 1.76 -6.18 2.95
N GLY A 119 0.72 -6.81 2.43
CA GLY A 119 0.52 -8.25 2.53
C GLY A 119 -0.42 -8.75 1.43
N ILE A 120 -0.09 -9.89 0.83
CA ILE A 120 -0.92 -10.56 -0.17
C ILE A 120 -1.69 -11.71 0.49
N GLU A 121 -1.09 -12.39 1.45
CA GLU A 121 -1.77 -13.44 2.20
C GLU A 121 -2.52 -12.88 3.41
N LYS A 122 -3.66 -13.51 3.74
CA LYS A 122 -4.54 -13.03 4.82
C LYS A 122 -3.86 -13.05 6.17
N GLY A 123 -3.82 -11.87 6.80
CA GLY A 123 -3.27 -11.69 8.13
C GLY A 123 -1.74 -11.65 8.20
N LEU A 124 -1.06 -11.78 7.06
CA LEU A 124 0.40 -11.73 6.99
C LEU A 124 0.88 -10.43 6.36
N THR A 125 2.04 -9.97 6.80
CA THR A 125 2.80 -8.91 6.13
C THR A 125 3.84 -9.56 5.20
N HIS A 126 4.34 -8.79 4.22
CA HIS A 126 5.42 -9.25 3.36
C HIS A 126 6.60 -9.80 4.17
N CYS A 127 7.17 -10.89 3.70
CA CYS A 127 8.45 -11.40 4.14
C CYS A 127 9.60 -10.75 3.35
N LYS A 128 10.83 -11.11 3.71
CA LYS A 128 12.05 -10.54 3.10
C LYS A 128 12.13 -10.78 1.59
N GLU A 129 11.75 -11.97 1.14
CA GLU A 129 11.76 -12.36 -0.26
C GLU A 129 10.73 -11.54 -1.07
N GLU A 130 9.53 -11.35 -0.54
CA GLU A 130 8.49 -10.54 -1.16
C GLU A 130 8.87 -9.06 -1.22
N MET A 131 9.52 -8.54 -0.17
CA MET A 131 10.04 -7.17 -0.17
C MET A 131 11.21 -6.98 -1.15
N SER A 132 12.07 -7.98 -1.32
CA SER A 132 13.14 -7.97 -2.34
C SER A 132 12.55 -7.97 -3.74
N GLU A 133 11.59 -8.84 -4.01
CA GLU A 133 10.88 -8.89 -5.30
C GLU A 133 10.20 -7.54 -5.61
N LEU A 134 9.49 -6.97 -4.63
CA LEU A 134 8.85 -5.66 -4.78
C LEU A 134 9.86 -4.57 -5.15
N LYS A 135 11.00 -4.53 -4.45
CA LYS A 135 12.09 -3.60 -4.73
C LYS A 135 12.59 -3.74 -6.17
N ASP A 136 12.83 -4.97 -6.63
CA ASP A 136 13.33 -5.24 -7.98
C ASP A 136 12.32 -4.82 -9.06
N ILE A 137 11.03 -5.08 -8.85
CA ILE A 137 9.95 -4.62 -9.74
C ILE A 137 9.92 -3.09 -9.81
N VAL A 138 9.97 -2.42 -8.66
CA VAL A 138 9.91 -0.95 -8.58
C VAL A 138 11.12 -0.29 -9.22
N LEU A 139 12.32 -0.80 -8.97
CA LEU A 139 13.55 -0.21 -9.51
C LEU A 139 13.74 -0.51 -11.01
N SER A 140 13.29 -1.67 -11.49
CA SER A 140 13.32 -2.00 -12.92
C SER A 140 12.21 -1.34 -13.74
N GLU A 141 11.20 -0.76 -13.08
CA GLU A 141 10.00 -0.16 -13.70
C GLU A 141 9.21 -1.11 -14.62
N LYS A 142 9.35 -2.41 -14.43
CA LYS A 142 8.63 -3.42 -15.21
C LYS A 142 7.24 -3.64 -14.61
N PHE A 143 6.33 -2.71 -14.86
CA PHE A 143 4.99 -2.74 -14.29
C PHE A 143 3.98 -3.39 -15.24
N THR A 144 3.06 -4.17 -14.66
CA THR A 144 1.82 -4.56 -15.33
C THR A 144 0.98 -3.31 -15.60
N SER A 145 0.24 -3.29 -16.71
CA SER A 145 -0.70 -2.23 -17.05
C SER A 145 -2.13 -2.75 -16.99
N GLY A 146 -3.05 -1.90 -16.50
CA GLY A 146 -4.46 -2.23 -16.42
C GLY A 146 -5.29 -1.05 -15.91
N LYS A 147 -6.58 -1.29 -15.70
CA LYS A 147 -7.50 -0.29 -15.15
C LYS A 147 -8.31 -0.91 -14.02
N GLY A 148 -7.98 -0.58 -12.79
CA GLY A 148 -8.72 -0.97 -11.60
C GLY A 148 -9.86 -0.03 -11.27
N THR A 149 -10.69 -0.42 -10.29
CA THR A 149 -11.79 0.37 -9.74
C THR A 149 -11.47 0.84 -8.33
N TYR A 150 -12.00 1.99 -7.94
CA TYR A 150 -11.86 2.55 -6.61
C TYR A 150 -13.21 2.57 -5.89
N LYS A 151 -13.22 2.16 -4.63
CA LYS A 151 -14.38 2.23 -3.74
C LYS A 151 -13.94 2.72 -2.37
N SER A 152 -14.54 3.81 -1.88
CA SER A 152 -14.44 4.18 -0.47
C SER A 152 -15.38 3.31 0.36
N VAL A 153 -14.89 2.79 1.47
CA VAL A 153 -15.65 1.93 2.39
C VAL A 153 -15.83 2.66 3.71
N SER A 154 -17.09 2.90 4.10
CA SER A 154 -17.38 3.54 5.38
C SER A 154 -16.92 2.67 6.56
N TYR A 155 -16.28 3.31 7.55
CA TYR A 155 -15.78 2.68 8.78
C TYR A 155 -16.88 1.93 9.56
N THR A 156 -18.14 2.35 9.46
CA THR A 156 -19.29 1.71 10.13
C THR A 156 -19.49 0.25 9.74
N HIS A 157 -19.00 -0.17 8.57
CA HIS A 157 -19.06 -1.58 8.13
C HIS A 157 -17.96 -2.45 8.72
N LEU A 158 -16.95 -1.85 9.36
CA LEU A 158 -15.78 -2.54 9.92
C LEU A 158 -15.84 -2.66 11.44
N THR A 159 -16.74 -1.93 12.11
CA THR A 159 -16.91 -2.02 13.56
C THR A 159 -17.49 -3.38 13.94
N LEU A 160 -16.93 -4.01 14.97
CA LEU A 160 -17.54 -5.14 15.63
C LEU A 160 -18.91 -4.71 16.18
N PRO A 161 -19.96 -5.54 16.07
CA PRO A 161 -21.22 -5.24 16.75
C PRO A 161 -20.93 -5.11 18.25
N THR A 162 -20.98 -3.90 18.77
CA THR A 162 -21.04 -3.67 20.21
C THR A 162 -22.37 -4.26 20.67
N LYS A 163 -22.31 -5.38 21.39
CA LYS A 163 -23.47 -5.83 22.16
C LYS A 163 -23.76 -4.74 23.19
N ALA A 164 -24.88 -4.08 23.00
CA ALA A 164 -25.51 -3.29 24.07
C ALA A 164 -25.91 -4.21 25.21
#